data_7ce442ec6c61c023789c2204f199d218
#
_entry.id   7ce442ec6c61c023789c2204f199d218
#
_cell.length_a   1.000
_cell.length_b   1.000
_cell.length_c   1.000
_cell.angle_alpha   90.00
_cell.angle_beta   90.00
_cell.angle_gamma   90.00
#
_symmetry.space_group_name_H-M   'P 1'
#
loop_
_entity.id
_entity.type
_entity.pdbx_description
1 polymer ?
#
loop_
_entity_poly.entity_id
_entity_poly.type
_entity_poly.pdbx_seq_one_letter_code
_entity_poly.pdbx_strand_id
1 'polypeptide(L)'
;IREEPIIKEVTSLYDEVNIVIHGLGEAMEMAGRRNASEELKKELQKKGAVGEAFGYYFNADGEIVHQIASIGIQLEQVKKANHVIAVAAGKSKAKAIQAYLKNGLPQTTLITDEETADTILN
;
A
#
# COMPACT_ATOMS: atom_id res chain seq x y z
N ILE A 1 2.30 -21.91 8.63
CA ILE A 1 3.40 -21.22 7.92
C ILE A 1 4.11 -20.22 8.83
N ARG A 2 3.38 -19.38 9.52
CA ARG A 2 3.97 -18.40 10.46
C ARG A 2 4.75 -19.05 11.59
N GLU A 3 4.41 -20.30 11.92
CA GLU A 3 5.03 -21.04 13.01
C GLU A 3 6.38 -21.66 12.63
N GLU A 4 6.71 -21.72 11.35
CA GLU A 4 7.98 -22.30 10.93
C GLU A 4 9.16 -21.44 11.41
N PRO A 5 10.22 -22.06 11.97
CA PRO A 5 11.35 -21.29 12.52
C PRO A 5 11.98 -20.30 11.56
N ILE A 6 12.15 -20.68 10.29
CA ILE A 6 12.77 -19.82 9.30
C ILE A 6 11.87 -18.60 8.98
N ILE A 7 10.56 -18.80 8.98
CA ILE A 7 9.60 -17.72 8.76
C ILE A 7 9.59 -16.78 9.96
N LYS A 8 9.60 -17.34 11.17
CA LYS A 8 9.66 -16.55 12.41
C LYS A 8 10.92 -15.69 12.48
N GLU A 9 12.04 -16.22 12.01
CA GLU A 9 13.28 -15.45 11.98
C GLU A 9 13.15 -14.19 11.17
N VAL A 10 12.53 -14.30 9.98
CA VAL A 10 12.32 -13.14 9.11
C VAL A 10 11.26 -12.20 9.68
N THR A 11 10.11 -12.73 10.09
CA THR A 11 8.99 -11.88 10.56
C THR A 11 9.32 -11.16 11.86
N SER A 12 10.18 -11.73 12.70
CA SER A 12 10.61 -11.05 13.93
C SER A 12 11.38 -9.76 13.65
N LEU A 13 12.01 -9.66 12.49
CA LEU A 13 12.75 -8.46 12.11
C LEU A 13 11.84 -7.28 11.77
N TYR A 14 10.58 -7.54 11.46
CA TYR A 14 9.64 -6.48 11.07
C TYR A 14 9.42 -5.44 12.17
N ASP A 15 9.51 -5.86 13.42
CA ASP A 15 9.35 -4.94 14.56
C ASP A 15 10.57 -4.06 14.80
N GLU A 16 11.70 -4.39 14.17
CA GLU A 16 12.97 -3.68 14.33
C GLU A 16 13.32 -2.81 13.11
N VAL A 17 12.41 -2.74 12.13
CA VAL A 17 12.67 -2.01 10.89
C VAL A 17 12.69 -0.51 11.14
N ASN A 18 13.74 0.17 10.68
CA ASN A 18 13.87 1.62 10.80
C ASN A 18 13.44 2.36 9.53
N ILE A 19 13.63 1.73 8.38
CA ILE A 19 13.32 2.32 7.08
C ILE A 19 12.49 1.32 6.29
N VAL A 20 11.37 1.79 5.74
CA VAL A 20 10.53 0.99 4.86
C VAL A 20 10.53 1.67 3.50
N ILE A 21 10.89 0.91 2.46
CA ILE A 21 10.81 1.38 1.07
C ILE A 21 9.79 0.49 0.38
N HIS A 22 8.77 1.08 -0.21
CA HIS A 22 7.71 0.29 -0.82
C HIS A 22 7.13 0.96 -2.07
N GLY A 23 6.48 0.14 -2.89
CA GLY A 23 5.70 0.62 -4.01
C GLY A 23 4.26 0.90 -3.59
N LEU A 24 3.51 1.48 -4.49
CA LEU A 24 2.11 1.81 -4.31
C LEU A 24 1.40 1.47 -5.62
N GLY A 25 0.30 0.77 -5.56
CA GLY A 25 -0.41 0.33 -6.74
C GLY A 25 -1.80 0.92 -6.87
N GLU A 26 -2.32 0.91 -8.10
CA GLU A 26 -3.72 1.21 -8.35
C GLU A 26 -4.54 -0.03 -8.00
N ALA A 27 -5.70 0.15 -7.34
CA ALA A 27 -6.44 -0.96 -6.75
C ALA A 27 -6.82 -2.07 -7.73
N MET A 28 -7.40 -1.72 -8.87
CA MET A 28 -7.88 -2.74 -9.80
C MET A 28 -6.75 -3.41 -10.55
N GLU A 29 -5.68 -2.68 -10.83
CA GLU A 29 -4.47 -3.25 -11.43
C GLU A 29 -3.86 -4.30 -10.50
N MET A 30 -3.75 -3.96 -9.23
CA MET A 30 -3.18 -4.89 -8.24
C MET A 30 -4.07 -6.11 -8.03
N ALA A 31 -5.39 -5.92 -8.00
CA ALA A 31 -6.33 -7.03 -7.90
C ALA A 31 -6.19 -7.97 -9.11
N GLY A 32 -6.02 -7.41 -10.30
CA GLY A 32 -5.79 -8.19 -11.52
C GLY A 32 -4.50 -8.99 -11.46
N ARG A 33 -3.41 -8.39 -11.01
CA ARG A 33 -2.11 -9.07 -10.88
C ARG A 33 -2.15 -10.22 -9.89
N ARG A 34 -2.99 -10.12 -8.87
CA ARG A 34 -3.15 -11.17 -7.86
C ARG A 34 -4.18 -12.22 -8.25
N ASN A 35 -4.75 -12.13 -9.43
CA ASN A 35 -5.81 -13.02 -9.89
C ASN A 35 -6.98 -13.04 -8.91
N ALA A 36 -7.36 -11.88 -8.40
CA ALA A 36 -8.48 -11.77 -7.48
C ALA A 36 -9.77 -12.25 -8.16
N SER A 37 -10.68 -12.83 -7.37
CA SER A 37 -11.96 -13.29 -7.88
C SER A 37 -12.78 -12.11 -8.40
N GLU A 38 -13.72 -12.40 -9.30
CA GLU A 38 -14.63 -11.36 -9.78
C GLU A 38 -15.46 -10.78 -8.64
N GLU A 39 -15.79 -11.61 -7.66
CA GLU A 39 -16.51 -11.15 -6.46
C GLU A 39 -15.71 -10.14 -5.68
N LEU A 40 -14.42 -10.42 -5.45
CA LEU A 40 -13.55 -9.48 -4.73
C LEU A 40 -13.36 -8.19 -5.53
N LYS A 41 -13.18 -8.29 -6.84
CA LYS A 41 -13.03 -7.09 -7.67
C LYS A 41 -14.27 -6.20 -7.59
N LYS A 42 -15.46 -6.81 -7.62
CA LYS A 42 -16.73 -6.07 -7.48
C LYS A 42 -16.85 -5.42 -6.11
N GLU A 43 -16.45 -6.15 -5.06
CA GLU A 43 -16.46 -5.62 -3.71
C GLU A 43 -15.55 -4.41 -3.58
N LEU A 44 -14.33 -4.52 -4.12
CA LEU A 44 -13.37 -3.41 -4.10
C LEU A 44 -13.92 -2.18 -4.83
N GLN A 45 -14.53 -2.39 -6.00
CA GLN A 45 -15.16 -1.29 -6.74
C GLN A 45 -16.30 -0.67 -5.96
N LYS A 46 -17.15 -1.49 -5.36
CA LYS A 46 -18.29 -1.02 -4.57
C LYS A 46 -17.84 -0.19 -3.39
N LYS A 47 -16.73 -0.58 -2.76
CA LYS A 47 -16.17 0.15 -1.62
C LYS A 47 -15.32 1.35 -2.02
N GLY A 48 -15.17 1.57 -3.31
CA GLY A 48 -14.45 2.73 -3.82
C GLY A 48 -12.93 2.63 -3.69
N ALA A 49 -12.38 1.41 -3.69
CA ALA A 49 -10.93 1.22 -3.60
C ALA A 49 -10.22 1.90 -4.76
N VAL A 50 -9.22 2.71 -4.46
CA VAL A 50 -8.41 3.40 -5.48
C VAL A 50 -6.94 2.97 -5.46
N GLY A 51 -6.44 2.49 -4.33
CA GLY A 51 -5.03 2.12 -4.21
C GLY A 51 -4.81 0.94 -3.29
N GLU A 52 -3.57 0.44 -3.32
CA GLU A 52 -3.14 -0.67 -2.49
C GLU A 52 -1.67 -0.53 -2.10
N ALA A 53 -1.37 -0.83 -0.85
CA ALA A 53 0.00 -0.93 -0.35
C ALA A 53 0.03 -1.96 0.77
N PHE A 54 1.05 -2.81 0.81
CA PHE A 54 1.26 -3.84 1.85
C PHE A 54 0.08 -4.83 1.97
N GLY A 55 -0.72 -5.01 0.92
CA GLY A 55 -1.91 -5.86 0.98
C GLY A 55 -3.15 -5.15 1.53
N TYR A 56 -3.06 -3.87 1.80
CA TYR A 56 -4.18 -3.06 2.27
C TYR A 56 -4.73 -2.23 1.11
N TYR A 57 -6.03 -2.37 0.85
CA TYR A 57 -6.72 -1.56 -0.14
C TYR A 57 -7.40 -0.37 0.55
N PHE A 58 -7.32 0.79 -0.06
CA PHE A 58 -7.88 2.00 0.52
C PHE A 58 -8.68 2.80 -0.50
N ASN A 59 -9.68 3.55 0.01
CA ASN A 59 -10.54 4.39 -0.82
C ASN A 59 -9.91 5.78 -1.04
N ALA A 60 -10.64 6.65 -1.73
CA ALA A 60 -10.15 7.99 -2.06
C ALA A 60 -9.85 8.86 -0.84
N ASP A 61 -10.45 8.56 0.30
CA ASP A 61 -10.17 9.27 1.56
C ASP A 61 -9.01 8.67 2.33
N GLY A 62 -8.40 7.61 1.81
CA GLY A 62 -7.30 6.93 2.47
C GLY A 62 -7.74 5.93 3.53
N GLU A 63 -9.03 5.62 3.60
CA GLU A 63 -9.54 4.65 4.57
C GLU A 63 -9.35 3.23 4.06
N ILE A 64 -8.94 2.32 4.93
CA ILE A 64 -8.77 0.91 4.59
C ILE A 64 -10.13 0.27 4.36
N VAL A 65 -10.33 -0.31 3.18
CA VAL A 65 -11.60 -0.97 2.83
C VAL A 65 -11.46 -2.48 2.66
N HIS A 66 -10.25 -3.00 2.54
CA HIS A 66 -10.01 -4.43 2.44
C HIS A 66 -8.55 -4.74 2.77
N GLN A 67 -8.31 -5.88 3.38
CA GLN A 67 -6.95 -6.33 3.71
C GLN A 67 -6.78 -7.77 3.25
N ILE A 68 -5.66 -8.03 2.57
CA ILE A 68 -5.29 -9.38 2.17
C ILE A 68 -4.40 -9.96 3.26
N ALA A 69 -4.70 -11.18 3.70
CA ALA A 69 -3.86 -11.87 4.67
C ALA A 69 -2.46 -12.10 4.07
N SER A 70 -1.44 -11.77 4.82
CA SER A 70 -0.06 -11.82 4.37
C SER A 70 0.87 -12.08 5.54
N ILE A 71 2.01 -12.73 5.25
CA ILE A 71 3.10 -12.90 6.22
C ILE A 71 4.13 -11.77 6.07
N GLY A 72 3.89 -10.82 5.17
CA GLY A 72 4.74 -9.65 5.03
C GLY A 72 4.55 -8.66 6.17
N ILE A 73 5.27 -7.55 6.08
CA ILE A 73 5.17 -6.48 7.08
C ILE A 73 3.73 -5.97 7.17
N GLN A 74 3.26 -5.74 8.39
CA GLN A 74 1.92 -5.24 8.64
C GLN A 74 1.94 -3.72 8.81
N LEU A 75 0.79 -3.08 8.56
CA LEU A 75 0.70 -1.62 8.64
C LEU A 75 1.12 -1.07 10.01
N GLU A 76 0.79 -1.79 11.09
CA GLU A 76 1.19 -1.36 12.44
C GLU A 76 2.71 -1.33 12.60
N GLN A 77 3.42 -2.22 11.92
CA GLN A 77 4.89 -2.24 11.94
C GLN A 77 5.46 -1.11 11.10
N VAL A 78 4.83 -0.83 9.95
CA VAL A 78 5.23 0.30 9.09
C VAL A 78 5.10 1.61 9.84
N LYS A 79 4.04 1.78 10.63
CA LYS A 79 3.82 2.99 11.42
C LYS A 79 4.92 3.25 12.44
N LYS A 80 5.59 2.22 12.91
CA LYS A 80 6.69 2.33 13.87
C LYS A 80 8.03 2.67 13.24
N ALA A 81 8.16 2.50 11.93
CA ALA A 81 9.43 2.79 11.24
C ALA A 81 9.72 4.29 11.29
N ASN A 82 11.00 4.63 11.40
CA ASN A 82 11.44 6.02 11.47
C ASN A 82 11.21 6.76 10.16
N HIS A 83 11.40 6.04 9.04
CA HIS A 83 11.23 6.60 7.70
C HIS A 83 10.46 5.63 6.81
N VAL A 84 9.51 6.17 6.06
CA VAL A 84 8.76 5.40 5.07
C VAL A 84 8.95 6.10 3.72
N ILE A 85 9.47 5.37 2.75
CA ILE A 85 9.71 5.90 1.41
C ILE A 85 8.77 5.20 0.44
N ALA A 86 7.80 5.93 -0.07
CA ALA A 86 6.86 5.42 -1.05
C ALA A 86 7.35 5.81 -2.45
N VAL A 87 7.49 4.82 -3.32
CA VAL A 87 7.95 5.03 -4.71
C VAL A 87 6.82 4.63 -5.64
N ALA A 88 6.28 5.58 -6.36
CA ALA A 88 5.18 5.32 -7.29
C ALA A 88 5.16 6.36 -8.40
N ALA A 89 5.03 5.92 -9.63
CA ALA A 89 5.02 6.79 -10.80
C ALA A 89 4.00 6.30 -11.83
N GLY A 90 3.44 7.23 -12.57
CA GLY A 90 2.44 7.00 -13.60
C GLY A 90 1.14 7.73 -13.29
N LYS A 91 0.58 8.38 -14.28
CA LYS A 91 -0.68 9.12 -14.12
C LYS A 91 -1.81 8.25 -13.60
N SER A 92 -1.82 6.96 -14.00
CA SER A 92 -2.87 6.03 -13.56
C SER A 92 -2.85 5.80 -12.05
N LYS A 93 -1.74 6.13 -11.38
CA LYS A 93 -1.58 5.98 -9.94
C LYS A 93 -1.86 7.27 -9.16
N ALA A 94 -2.14 8.36 -9.85
CA ALA A 94 -2.30 9.66 -9.19
C ALA A 94 -3.35 9.64 -8.08
N LYS A 95 -4.51 9.05 -8.33
CA LYS A 95 -5.58 8.95 -7.33
C LYS A 95 -5.16 8.11 -6.14
N ALA A 96 -4.47 7.00 -6.40
CA ALA A 96 -3.95 6.13 -5.34
C ALA A 96 -2.95 6.88 -4.46
N ILE A 97 -2.05 7.64 -5.08
CA ILE A 97 -1.05 8.42 -4.37
C ILE A 97 -1.72 9.50 -3.51
N GLN A 98 -2.67 10.23 -4.08
CA GLN A 98 -3.40 11.27 -3.33
C GLN A 98 -4.11 10.68 -2.11
N ALA A 99 -4.78 9.54 -2.30
CA ALA A 99 -5.49 8.87 -1.22
C ALA A 99 -4.53 8.39 -0.12
N TYR A 100 -3.41 7.81 -0.54
CA TYR A 100 -2.38 7.33 0.39
C TYR A 100 -1.84 8.47 1.26
N LEU A 101 -1.61 9.63 0.65
CA LEU A 101 -1.08 10.79 1.38
C LEU A 101 -2.10 11.42 2.32
N LYS A 102 -3.39 11.29 2.07
CA LYS A 102 -4.43 11.84 2.95
C LYS A 102 -4.39 11.25 4.35
N ASN A 103 -4.15 9.94 4.45
CA ASN A 103 -3.97 9.26 5.72
C ASN A 103 -2.53 8.80 5.90
N GLY A 104 -1.62 9.47 5.21
CA GLY A 104 -0.21 9.13 5.22
C GLY A 104 0.43 9.36 6.57
N LEU A 105 1.47 8.58 6.83
CA LEU A 105 2.27 8.72 8.04
C LEU A 105 3.15 9.97 7.89
N PRO A 106 3.33 10.76 8.96
CA PRO A 106 4.10 12.00 8.87
C PRO A 106 5.56 11.80 8.46
N GLN A 107 6.12 10.61 8.70
CA GLN A 107 7.49 10.28 8.32
C GLN A 107 7.63 9.77 6.88
N THR A 108 6.60 9.93 6.06
CA THR A 108 6.60 9.44 4.68
C THR A 108 7.24 10.43 3.71
N THR A 109 8.13 9.89 2.85
CA THR A 109 8.67 10.62 1.70
C THR A 109 8.14 9.96 0.44
N LEU A 110 7.57 10.73 -0.46
CA LEU A 110 7.11 10.24 -1.75
C LEU A 110 8.16 10.51 -2.83
N ILE A 111 8.49 9.48 -3.58
CA ILE A 111 9.32 9.60 -4.78
C ILE A 111 8.44 9.28 -5.97
N THR A 112 8.28 10.23 -6.88
CA THR A 112 7.43 10.08 -8.05
C THR A 112 8.04 10.84 -9.24
N ASP A 113 7.46 10.69 -10.43
CA ASP A 113 7.93 11.44 -11.59
C ASP A 113 7.19 12.78 -11.72
N GLU A 114 7.73 13.65 -12.57
CA GLU A 114 7.21 15.00 -12.78
C GLU A 114 5.75 14.99 -13.28
N GLU A 115 5.46 14.12 -14.23
CA GLU A 115 4.12 14.05 -14.83
C GLU A 115 3.06 13.66 -13.80
N THR A 116 3.39 12.68 -12.97
CA THR A 116 2.49 12.24 -11.89
C THR A 116 2.33 13.34 -10.85
N ALA A 117 3.41 14.01 -10.49
CA ALA A 117 3.37 15.11 -9.54
C ALA A 117 2.49 16.25 -10.05
N ASP A 118 2.62 16.62 -11.32
CA ASP A 118 1.76 17.63 -11.92
C ASP A 118 0.29 17.25 -11.86
N THR A 119 -0.03 15.98 -12.13
CA THR A 119 -1.40 15.49 -12.08
C THR A 119 -1.96 15.58 -10.66
N ILE A 120 -1.14 15.27 -9.65
CA ILE A 120 -1.55 15.33 -8.25
C ILE A 120 -1.77 16.77 -7.79
N LEU A 121 -0.92 17.69 -8.20
CA LEU A 121 -0.97 19.09 -7.78
C LEU A 121 -2.03 19.91 -8.48
N ASN A 122 -2.47 19.47 -9.63
CA ASN A 122 -3.48 20.15 -10.42
C ASN A 122 -4.80 19.37 -10.37
#